data_e634023ab7a43fedc74c67fb3ed82293
#
_entry.id   e634023ab7a43fedc74c67fb3ed82293
#
_cell.length_a   1.000
_cell.length_b   1.000
_cell.length_c   1.000
_cell.angle_alpha   90.00
_cell.angle_beta   90.00
_cell.angle_gamma   90.00
#
_symmetry.space_group_name_H-M   'P 1'
#
loop_
_entity.id
_entity.type
_entity.pdbx_description
1 polymer ?
#
loop_
_entity_poly.entity_id
_entity_poly.type
_entity_poly.pdbx_seq_one_letter_code
_entity_poly.pdbx_strand_id
1 'polypeptide(L)'
;MTKVGIIICGRYSSCGGGKCLRAVREHKGGFSVYPPGEEIQVVGYSQCGGCPGGNVEYVPEEMIKNGAQAIHLATGLVVGYPPCPRIRSFKEFIEKHYKIPVVVGTHPIPMKYYADHKNMSFWGKSMEQIAPALFSESPETMTEYN
;
A
#
# COMPACT_ATOMS: atom_id res chain seq x y z
N MET A 1 12.86 -8.26 -13.47
CA MET A 1 11.41 -8.20 -13.20
C MET A 1 11.14 -8.49 -11.73
N THR A 2 10.29 -7.70 -11.10
CA THR A 2 9.90 -7.89 -9.70
C THR A 2 8.41 -8.25 -9.63
N LYS A 3 8.08 -9.30 -8.91
CA LYS A 3 6.70 -9.76 -8.74
C LYS A 3 6.20 -9.34 -7.37
N VAL A 4 5.02 -8.75 -7.32
CA VAL A 4 4.46 -8.20 -6.07
C VAL A 4 3.03 -8.66 -5.85
N GLY A 5 2.64 -8.72 -4.58
CA GLY A 5 1.26 -8.87 -4.19
C GLY A 5 0.76 -7.56 -3.59
N ILE A 6 -0.53 -7.29 -3.76
CA ILE A 6 -1.17 -6.09 -3.22
C ILE A 6 -2.33 -6.50 -2.32
N ILE A 7 -2.39 -5.93 -1.12
CA ILE A 7 -3.50 -6.11 -0.19
C ILE A 7 -4.12 -4.75 0.08
N ILE A 8 -5.41 -4.62 -0.23
CA ILE A 8 -6.14 -3.37 -0.04
C ILE A 8 -7.11 -3.45 1.14
N CYS A 9 -7.52 -2.29 1.64
CA CYS A 9 -8.58 -2.20 2.64
C CYS A 9 -9.94 -2.33 1.96
N GLY A 10 -10.79 -3.24 2.45
CA GLY A 10 -12.12 -3.43 1.88
C GLY A 10 -13.02 -2.20 1.95
N ARG A 11 -12.76 -1.28 2.88
CA ARG A 11 -13.51 -0.02 2.99
C ARG A 11 -13.20 0.96 1.86
N TYR A 12 -12.07 0.77 1.18
CA TYR A 12 -11.60 1.68 0.13
C TYR A 12 -11.37 0.92 -1.18
N SER A 13 -12.27 0.00 -1.48
CA SER A 13 -12.15 -0.87 -2.67
C SER A 13 -13.00 -0.41 -3.85
N SER A 14 -13.80 0.65 -3.69
CA SER A 14 -14.71 1.13 -4.74
C SER A 14 -13.98 1.65 -5.99
N CYS A 15 -12.70 1.99 -5.88
CA CYS A 15 -11.89 2.38 -7.03
C CYS A 15 -11.50 1.21 -7.93
N GLY A 16 -11.80 -0.02 -7.53
CA GLY A 16 -11.43 -1.23 -8.28
C GLY A 16 -9.92 -1.44 -8.40
N GLY A 17 -9.14 -0.77 -7.57
CA GLY A 17 -7.68 -0.87 -7.62
C GLY A 17 -7.04 -0.03 -8.71
N GLY A 18 -7.81 0.82 -9.40
CA GLY A 18 -7.32 1.58 -10.55
C GLY A 18 -6.09 2.41 -10.28
N LYS A 19 -6.08 3.13 -9.16
CA LYS A 19 -4.91 3.95 -8.80
C LYS A 19 -3.72 3.10 -8.40
N CYS A 20 -3.95 1.99 -7.68
CA CYS A 20 -2.87 1.07 -7.31
C CYS A 20 -2.19 0.50 -8.55
N LEU A 21 -2.97 0.00 -9.50
CA LEU A 21 -2.43 -0.60 -10.72
C LEU A 21 -1.76 0.43 -11.63
N ARG A 22 -2.28 1.66 -11.66
CA ARG A 22 -1.65 2.76 -12.37
C ARG A 22 -0.27 3.06 -11.77
N ALA A 23 -0.18 3.12 -10.44
CA ALA A 23 1.06 3.40 -9.75
C ALA A 23 2.13 2.33 -10.02
N VAL A 24 1.71 1.06 -10.18
CA VAL A 24 2.63 -0.01 -10.59
C VAL A 24 3.29 0.34 -11.93
N ARG A 25 2.50 0.75 -12.91
CA ARG A 25 3.00 1.07 -14.25
C ARG A 25 3.89 2.32 -14.24
N GLU A 26 3.56 3.28 -13.38
CA GLU A 26 4.26 4.57 -13.34
C GLU A 26 5.40 4.62 -12.33
N HIS A 27 5.60 3.58 -11.55
CA HIS A 27 6.62 3.54 -10.47
C HIS A 27 6.45 4.70 -9.50
N LYS A 28 5.21 4.98 -9.09
CA LYS A 28 4.90 6.06 -8.16
C LYS A 28 4.47 5.52 -6.80
N GLY A 29 4.44 6.40 -5.81
CA GLY A 29 4.04 6.04 -4.46
C GLY A 29 4.92 4.94 -3.87
N GLY A 30 4.31 3.89 -3.36
CA GLY A 30 5.03 2.75 -2.80
C GLY A 30 5.89 2.00 -3.82
N PHE A 31 5.58 2.13 -5.11
CA PHE A 31 6.35 1.46 -6.16
C PHE A 31 7.59 2.25 -6.60
N SER A 32 7.78 3.44 -6.05
CA SER A 32 9.01 4.22 -6.29
C SER A 32 10.24 3.61 -5.60
N VAL A 33 10.05 2.62 -4.73
CA VAL A 33 11.15 1.92 -4.07
C VAL A 33 11.93 1.02 -5.04
N TYR A 34 11.34 0.70 -6.20
CA TYR A 34 12.00 -0.11 -7.21
C TYR A 34 12.77 0.76 -8.20
N PRO A 35 13.87 0.23 -8.79
CA PRO A 35 14.65 1.03 -9.74
C PRO A 35 13.83 1.45 -10.95
N PRO A 36 14.10 2.65 -11.52
CA PRO A 36 13.47 3.08 -12.76
C PRO A 36 13.73 2.04 -13.86
N GLY A 37 12.70 1.73 -14.64
CA GLY A 37 12.81 0.74 -15.71
C GLY A 37 12.64 -0.70 -15.27
N GLU A 38 12.58 -0.97 -13.96
CA GLU A 38 12.29 -2.32 -13.46
C GLU A 38 10.86 -2.68 -13.82
N GLU A 39 10.66 -3.81 -14.49
CA GLU A 39 9.31 -4.31 -14.74
C GLU A 39 8.71 -4.85 -13.45
N ILE A 40 7.51 -4.40 -13.10
CA ILE A 40 6.78 -4.85 -11.92
C ILE A 40 5.55 -5.61 -12.38
N GLN A 41 5.40 -6.85 -11.92
CA GLN A 41 4.25 -7.69 -12.24
C GLN A 41 3.45 -7.95 -10.96
N VAL A 42 2.15 -7.66 -11.01
CA VAL A 42 1.25 -7.98 -9.91
C VAL A 42 0.81 -9.43 -10.06
N VAL A 43 1.18 -10.27 -9.09
CA VAL A 43 0.87 -11.71 -9.11
C VAL A 43 -0.17 -12.09 -8.06
N GLY A 44 -0.66 -11.12 -7.30
CA GLY A 44 -1.72 -11.33 -6.33
C GLY A 44 -2.36 -10.00 -5.95
N TYR A 45 -3.67 -10.01 -5.79
CA TYR A 45 -4.43 -8.84 -5.42
C TYR A 45 -5.60 -9.29 -4.56
N SER A 46 -5.67 -8.81 -3.33
CA SER A 46 -6.73 -9.21 -2.41
C SER A 46 -7.10 -8.06 -1.50
N GLN A 47 -8.18 -8.19 -0.78
CA GLN A 47 -8.62 -7.18 0.14
C GLN A 47 -8.80 -7.73 1.55
N CYS A 48 -8.60 -6.86 2.54
CA CYS A 48 -8.96 -7.14 3.91
C CYS A 48 -10.48 -7.31 3.99
N GLY A 49 -10.93 -8.38 4.62
CA GLY A 49 -12.35 -8.69 4.73
C GLY A 49 -13.12 -7.81 5.70
N GLY A 50 -12.48 -6.82 6.29
CA GLY A 50 -13.07 -5.95 7.30
C GLY A 50 -12.40 -6.12 8.64
N CYS A 51 -12.52 -5.10 9.49
CA CYS A 51 -11.92 -5.14 10.82
C CYS A 51 -12.50 -6.29 11.65
N PRO A 52 -11.66 -7.06 12.31
CA PRO A 52 -10.24 -6.89 12.58
C PRO A 52 -9.26 -7.37 11.49
N GLY A 53 -9.74 -7.91 10.37
CA GLY A 53 -8.90 -8.19 9.21
C GLY A 53 -7.98 -9.39 9.32
N GLY A 54 -8.40 -10.43 10.02
CA GLY A 54 -7.59 -11.62 10.21
C GLY A 54 -7.15 -12.32 8.93
N ASN A 55 -7.90 -12.16 7.83
CA ASN A 55 -7.54 -12.76 6.55
C ASN A 55 -6.21 -12.21 5.98
N VAL A 56 -5.81 -11.00 6.36
CA VAL A 56 -4.57 -10.39 5.88
C VAL A 56 -3.35 -11.24 6.22
N GLU A 57 -3.41 -11.97 7.33
CA GLU A 57 -2.30 -12.84 7.75
C GLU A 57 -2.12 -14.08 6.84
N TYR A 58 -3.15 -14.49 6.14
CA TYR A 58 -3.13 -15.71 5.30
C TYR A 58 -2.99 -15.42 3.82
N VAL A 59 -3.43 -14.25 3.39
CA VAL A 59 -3.44 -13.88 1.97
C VAL A 59 -2.06 -13.97 1.31
N PRO A 60 -0.95 -13.58 1.97
CA PRO A 60 0.37 -13.66 1.32
C PRO A 60 0.79 -15.06 0.90
N GLU A 61 0.29 -16.10 1.53
CA GLU A 61 0.70 -17.47 1.23
C GLU A 61 0.51 -17.81 -0.26
N GLU A 62 -0.67 -17.54 -0.80
CA GLU A 62 -0.95 -17.85 -2.20
C GLU A 62 -0.20 -16.90 -3.14
N MET A 63 -0.05 -15.65 -2.76
CA MET A 63 0.73 -14.70 -3.55
C MET A 63 2.17 -15.14 -3.70
N ILE A 64 2.76 -15.65 -2.62
CA ILE A 64 4.14 -16.16 -2.62
C ILE A 64 4.27 -17.41 -3.49
N LYS A 65 3.28 -18.29 -3.44
CA LYS A 65 3.25 -19.47 -4.33
C LYS A 65 3.24 -19.06 -5.80
N ASN A 66 2.65 -17.93 -6.11
CA ASN A 66 2.62 -17.38 -7.46
C ASN A 66 3.82 -16.48 -7.77
N GLY A 67 4.81 -16.46 -6.90
CA GLY A 67 6.09 -15.81 -7.14
C GLY A 67 6.26 -14.43 -6.57
N ALA A 68 5.37 -13.97 -5.69
CA ALA A 68 5.53 -12.65 -5.07
C ALA A 68 6.85 -12.55 -4.31
N GLN A 69 7.57 -11.47 -4.53
CA GLN A 69 8.85 -11.18 -3.91
C GLN A 69 8.73 -10.03 -2.89
N ALA A 70 7.62 -9.32 -2.90
CA ALA A 70 7.28 -8.30 -1.94
C ALA A 70 5.75 -8.18 -1.83
N ILE A 71 5.28 -7.77 -0.67
CA ILE A 71 3.85 -7.51 -0.44
C ILE A 71 3.68 -6.01 -0.22
N HIS A 72 2.74 -5.41 -0.93
CA HIS A 72 2.39 -4.00 -0.73
C HIS A 72 1.08 -3.90 0.03
N LEU A 73 1.10 -3.20 1.14
CA LEU A 73 -0.11 -2.83 1.88
C LEU A 73 -0.58 -1.49 1.33
N ALA A 74 -1.79 -1.46 0.80
CA ALA A 74 -2.27 -0.33 0.00
C ALA A 74 -2.36 0.99 0.76
N THR A 75 -2.29 2.07 0.02
CA THR A 75 -2.37 3.44 0.53
C THR A 75 -3.62 3.68 1.39
N GLY A 76 -4.75 3.08 1.03
CA GLY A 76 -5.98 3.20 1.82
C GLY A 76 -5.88 2.66 3.24
N LEU A 77 -4.96 1.72 3.49
CA LEU A 77 -4.70 1.24 4.85
C LEU A 77 -3.93 2.27 5.67
N VAL A 78 -3.13 3.09 5.02
CA VAL A 78 -2.30 4.11 5.68
C VAL A 78 -3.07 5.40 5.94
N VAL A 79 -3.79 5.87 4.93
CA VAL A 79 -4.42 7.18 4.95
C VAL A 79 -5.94 7.10 4.97
N GLY A 80 -6.47 5.97 5.41
CA GLY A 80 -7.91 5.83 5.59
C GLY A 80 -8.44 6.78 6.65
N TYR A 81 -9.74 6.86 6.76
CA TYR A 81 -10.42 7.71 7.71
C TYR A 81 -11.36 6.88 8.58
N PRO A 82 -10.87 6.37 9.72
CA PRO A 82 -9.49 6.40 10.23
C PRO A 82 -8.55 5.44 9.50
N PRO A 83 -7.21 5.60 9.66
CA PRO A 83 -6.25 4.62 9.16
C PRO A 83 -6.44 3.25 9.80
N CYS A 84 -5.92 2.21 9.17
CA CYS A 84 -5.96 0.87 9.74
C CYS A 84 -5.15 0.83 11.05
N PRO A 85 -5.77 0.54 12.18
CA PRO A 85 -5.05 0.50 13.47
C PRO A 85 -4.12 -0.70 13.58
N ARG A 86 -4.22 -1.66 12.68
CA ARG A 86 -3.44 -2.91 12.71
C ARG A 86 -2.35 -2.98 11.65
N ILE A 87 -2.11 -1.89 10.93
CA ILE A 87 -1.18 -1.92 9.81
C ILE A 87 0.23 -2.35 10.22
N ARG A 88 0.71 -1.88 11.36
CA ARG A 88 2.03 -2.28 11.87
C ARG A 88 2.07 -3.77 12.22
N SER A 89 1.01 -4.27 12.83
CA SER A 89 0.91 -5.68 13.17
C SER A 89 0.88 -6.56 11.93
N PHE A 90 0.17 -6.15 10.90
CA PHE A 90 0.12 -6.87 9.62
C PHE A 90 1.49 -6.90 8.96
N LYS A 91 2.16 -5.76 8.90
CA LYS A 91 3.50 -5.68 8.31
C LYS A 91 4.46 -6.61 9.05
N GLU A 92 4.48 -6.51 10.37
CA GLU A 92 5.36 -7.31 11.21
C GLU A 92 5.09 -8.81 11.06
N PHE A 93 3.82 -9.19 11.10
CA PHE A 93 3.44 -10.60 10.96
C PHE A 93 3.89 -11.16 9.61
N ILE A 94 3.58 -10.47 8.53
CA ILE A 94 3.91 -10.92 7.18
C ILE A 94 5.42 -11.07 7.01
N GLU A 95 6.18 -10.07 7.44
CA GLU A 95 7.64 -10.09 7.33
C GLU A 95 8.26 -11.24 8.12
N LYS A 96 7.80 -11.46 9.33
CA LYS A 96 8.34 -12.52 10.20
C LYS A 96 7.90 -13.90 9.77
N HIS A 97 6.63 -14.05 9.46
CA HIS A 97 6.06 -15.37 9.17
C HIS A 97 6.48 -15.89 7.79
N TYR A 98 6.44 -15.03 6.78
CA TYR A 98 6.72 -15.43 5.40
C TYR A 98 8.12 -15.09 4.92
N LYS A 99 8.91 -14.35 5.71
CA LYS A 99 10.27 -13.93 5.33
C LYS A 99 10.28 -13.17 4.01
N ILE A 100 9.32 -12.28 3.82
CA ILE A 100 9.15 -11.48 2.62
C ILE A 100 9.07 -10.00 2.99
N PRO A 101 9.69 -9.09 2.23
CA PRO A 101 9.58 -7.67 2.54
C PRO A 101 8.16 -7.14 2.31
N VAL A 102 7.73 -6.24 3.18
CA VAL A 102 6.45 -5.55 3.07
C VAL A 102 6.71 -4.06 2.85
N VAL A 103 6.17 -3.53 1.77
CA VAL A 103 6.19 -2.11 1.47
C VAL A 103 4.82 -1.54 1.82
N VAL A 104 4.79 -0.49 2.64
CA VAL A 104 3.54 0.15 3.01
C VAL A 104 3.28 1.28 2.02
N GLY A 105 2.26 1.10 1.20
CA GLY A 105 1.86 2.04 0.17
C GLY A 105 1.77 1.42 -1.20
N THR A 106 0.84 1.93 -1.97
CA THR A 106 0.65 1.64 -3.40
C THR A 106 0.68 2.94 -4.18
N HIS A 107 -0.48 3.55 -4.46
CA HIS A 107 -0.51 4.81 -5.20
C HIS A 107 -0.14 6.00 -4.31
N PRO A 108 0.32 7.12 -4.89
CA PRO A 108 0.49 8.37 -4.16
C PRO A 108 -0.83 8.81 -3.50
N ILE A 109 -0.73 9.53 -2.40
CA ILE A 109 -1.90 10.12 -1.76
C ILE A 109 -2.44 11.21 -2.70
N PRO A 110 -3.71 11.16 -3.10
CA PRO A 110 -4.26 12.24 -3.95
C PRO A 110 -4.16 13.59 -3.22
N MET A 111 -3.72 14.62 -3.95
CA MET A 111 -3.48 15.93 -3.34
C MET A 111 -4.73 16.49 -2.66
N LYS A 112 -5.89 16.36 -3.27
CA LYS A 112 -7.14 16.84 -2.67
C LYS A 112 -7.41 16.17 -1.34
N TYR A 113 -7.24 14.86 -1.28
CA TYR A 113 -7.43 14.08 -0.07
C TYR A 113 -6.41 14.49 1.00
N TYR A 114 -5.15 14.62 0.61
CA TYR A 114 -4.08 15.03 1.52
C TYR A 114 -4.35 16.41 2.12
N ALA A 115 -4.73 17.37 1.29
CA ALA A 115 -5.00 18.75 1.75
C ALA A 115 -6.13 18.79 2.78
N ASP A 116 -7.16 17.95 2.59
CA ASP A 116 -8.31 17.92 3.50
C ASP A 116 -8.02 17.22 4.82
N HIS A 117 -7.05 16.31 4.86
CA HIS A 117 -6.86 15.42 6.01
C HIS A 117 -5.51 15.56 6.72
N LYS A 118 -4.54 16.26 6.15
CA LYS A 118 -3.16 16.30 6.68
C LYS A 118 -3.04 16.82 8.10
N ASN A 119 -3.98 17.64 8.54
CA ASN A 119 -3.97 18.22 9.89
C ASN A 119 -4.80 17.44 10.91
N MET A 120 -5.37 16.32 10.52
CA MET A 120 -6.15 15.51 11.43
C MET A 120 -5.24 14.73 12.38
N SER A 121 -5.67 14.60 13.63
CA SER A 121 -4.85 14.07 14.72
C SER A 121 -4.36 12.64 14.52
N PHE A 122 -5.06 11.82 13.74
CA PHE A 122 -4.66 10.42 13.52
C PHE A 122 -3.64 10.25 12.38
N TRP A 123 -3.24 11.34 11.72
CA TRP A 123 -2.18 11.33 10.71
C TRP A 123 -0.92 11.94 11.32
N GLY A 124 -0.23 11.17 12.12
CA GLY A 124 0.96 11.65 12.80
C GLY A 124 2.26 11.14 12.17
N LYS A 125 3.36 11.49 12.83
CA LYS A 125 4.69 11.07 12.41
C LYS A 125 4.82 9.55 12.26
N SER A 126 4.04 8.78 12.99
CA SER A 126 4.08 7.33 12.89
C SER A 126 3.67 6.82 11.52
N MET A 127 2.77 7.54 10.82
CA MET A 127 2.39 7.20 9.46
C MET A 127 3.51 7.51 8.48
N GLU A 128 4.19 8.63 8.65
CA GLU A 128 5.34 9.00 7.83
C GLU A 128 6.47 7.98 7.97
N GLN A 129 6.68 7.45 9.18
CA GLN A 129 7.71 6.45 9.44
C GLN A 129 7.42 5.12 8.77
N ILE A 130 6.15 4.69 8.75
CA ILE A 130 5.80 3.39 8.17
C ILE A 130 5.67 3.44 6.66
N ALA A 131 5.34 4.60 6.10
CA ALA A 131 5.12 4.78 4.67
C ALA A 131 5.88 5.99 4.11
N PRO A 132 7.21 6.01 4.24
CA PRO A 132 8.00 7.19 3.84
C PRO A 132 7.83 7.57 2.37
N ALA A 133 7.67 6.59 1.50
CA ALA A 133 7.51 6.86 0.06
C ALA A 133 6.26 7.66 -0.25
N LEU A 134 5.18 7.48 0.53
CA LEU A 134 3.94 8.21 0.31
C LEU A 134 4.04 9.67 0.78
N PHE A 135 4.75 9.90 1.87
CA PHE A 135 4.83 11.23 2.49
C PHE A 135 5.98 12.08 1.95
N SER A 136 6.83 11.52 1.10
CA SER A 136 7.91 12.24 0.41
C SER A 136 7.60 12.52 -1.06
N GLU A 137 6.41 12.17 -1.52
CA GLU A 137 6.01 12.34 -2.91
C GLU A 137 5.87 13.83 -3.25
N SER A 138 6.15 14.20 -4.52
CA SER A 138 6.02 15.59 -4.95
C SER A 138 4.55 16.03 -5.04
N PRO A 139 4.26 17.32 -4.81
CA PRO A 139 2.90 17.84 -4.98
C PRO A 139 2.35 17.62 -6.38
N GLU A 140 3.19 17.71 -7.41
CA GLU A 140 2.80 17.46 -8.80
C GLU A 140 2.30 16.03 -8.99
N THR A 141 3.05 15.07 -8.48
CA THR A 141 2.67 13.66 -8.57
C THR A 141 1.38 13.39 -7.80
N MET A 142 1.27 13.94 -6.60
CA MET A 142 0.04 13.77 -5.79
C MET A 142 -1.19 14.33 -6.52
N THR A 143 -1.03 15.45 -7.22
CA THR A 143 -2.10 16.09 -7.99
C THR A 143 -2.53 15.22 -9.18
N GLU A 144 -1.61 14.52 -9.80
CA GLU A 144 -1.91 13.59 -10.89
C GLU A 144 -2.83 12.44 -10.44
N TYR A 145 -2.86 12.16 -9.15
CA TYR A 145 -3.66 11.07 -8.58
C TYR A 145 -4.98 11.54 -7.94
N ASN A 146 -5.35 12.78 -8.14
CA ASN A 146 -6.64 13.31 -7.65
C ASN A 146 -7.87 12.54 -8.16
#